data_6e2b1b1eecc14cd402f819f42b870fcb
#
_entry.id   6e2b1b1eecc14cd402f819f42b870fcb
#
_cell.length_a   1.000
_cell.length_b   1.000
_cell.length_c   1.000
_cell.angle_alpha   90.00
_cell.angle_beta   90.00
_cell.angle_gamma   90.00
#
_symmetry.space_group_name_H-M   'P 1'
#
loop_
_entity.id
_entity.type
_entity.pdbx_description
1 polymer ?
#
loop_
_entity_poly.entity_id
_entity_poly.type
_entity_poly.pdbx_seq_one_letter_code
_entity_poly.pdbx_strand_id
1 'polypeptide(L)'
;MRVIILSPVLEVSNRRWKFATAQGEFGASIKDNDFLEKIVQGQTAVRMRGGVELDVELETKERLIDGVWTIVERNVLRVVDISEPAGSRQDSMFPSDGD
;
A
#
# COMPACT_ATOMS: atom_id res chain seq x y z
N MET A 1 -0.37 -2.78 -10.30
CA MET A 1 -1.46 -3.30 -9.47
C MET A 1 -1.88 -2.27 -8.43
N ARG A 2 -3.16 -2.00 -8.33
CA ARG A 2 -3.67 -1.01 -7.39
C ARG A 2 -4.04 -1.67 -6.07
N VAL A 3 -3.53 -1.14 -4.96
CA VAL A 3 -3.83 -1.64 -3.61
C VAL A 3 -4.22 -0.47 -2.72
N ILE A 4 -4.95 -0.76 -1.65
CA ILE A 4 -5.35 0.24 -0.67
C ILE A 4 -4.64 -0.08 0.62
N ILE A 5 -4.01 0.93 1.24
CA ILE A 5 -3.33 0.75 2.51
C ILE A 5 -4.36 0.57 3.62
N LEU A 6 -4.23 -0.51 4.38
CA LEU A 6 -5.01 -0.69 5.60
C LEU A 6 -4.18 -0.26 6.80
N SER A 7 -2.92 -0.65 6.84
CA SER A 7 -2.04 -0.33 7.96
C SER A 7 -0.61 -0.17 7.48
N PRO A 8 -0.09 1.05 7.45
CA PRO A 8 1.30 1.28 7.03
C PRO A 8 2.28 1.08 8.17
N VAL A 9 3.55 0.87 7.81
CA VAL A 9 4.66 0.86 8.76
C VAL A 9 5.56 2.03 8.39
N LEU A 10 5.58 3.07 9.19
CA LEU A 10 6.23 4.32 8.84
C LEU A 10 7.70 4.33 9.24
N GLU A 11 8.44 3.33 8.77
CA GLU A 11 9.87 3.20 9.02
C GLU A 11 10.52 2.41 7.88
N VAL A 12 11.82 2.55 7.72
CA VAL A 12 12.55 1.76 6.73
C VAL A 12 12.84 0.41 7.37
N SER A 13 12.08 -0.60 7.02
CA SER A 13 12.21 -1.93 7.61
C SER A 13 11.57 -2.97 6.69
N ASN A 14 11.71 -4.25 7.07
CA ASN A 14 11.08 -5.35 6.35
C ASN A 14 9.74 -5.73 6.93
N ARG A 15 9.19 -4.92 7.84
CA ARG A 15 7.90 -5.21 8.44
C ARG A 15 6.80 -5.12 7.38
N ARG A 16 5.79 -5.96 7.52
CA ARG A 16 4.73 -6.02 6.53
C ARG A 16 3.73 -4.91 6.71
N TRP A 17 3.36 -4.30 5.60
CA TRP A 17 2.21 -3.42 5.55
C TRP A 17 0.98 -4.26 5.27
N LYS A 18 -0.19 -3.79 5.69
CA LYS A 18 -1.46 -4.42 5.35
C LYS A 18 -2.11 -3.68 4.22
N PHE A 19 -2.57 -4.44 3.23
CA PHE A 19 -3.21 -3.90 2.03
C PHE A 19 -4.52 -4.61 1.75
N ALA A 20 -5.40 -3.93 1.02
CA ALA A 20 -6.63 -4.52 0.50
C ALA A 20 -6.68 -4.38 -1.00
N THR A 21 -7.29 -5.36 -1.65
CA THR A 21 -7.56 -5.34 -3.09
C THR A 21 -8.97 -5.87 -3.31
N ALA A 22 -9.40 -5.90 -4.56
CA ALA A 22 -10.69 -6.48 -4.91
C ALA A 22 -10.79 -7.96 -4.53
N GLN A 23 -9.65 -8.66 -4.45
CA GLN A 23 -9.62 -10.08 -4.10
C GLN A 23 -9.44 -10.35 -2.62
N GLY A 24 -9.27 -9.33 -1.80
CA GLY A 24 -9.13 -9.50 -0.36
C GLY A 24 -7.93 -8.78 0.21
N GLU A 25 -7.60 -9.07 1.46
CA GLU A 25 -6.54 -8.42 2.19
C GLU A 25 -5.28 -9.28 2.21
N PHE A 26 -4.12 -8.63 2.28
CA PHE A 26 -2.86 -9.35 2.42
C PHE A 26 -1.81 -8.45 3.06
N GLY A 27 -0.76 -9.08 3.60
CA GLY A 27 0.41 -8.37 4.10
C GLY A 27 1.55 -8.49 3.10
N ALA A 28 2.34 -7.44 2.96
CA ALA A 28 3.52 -7.46 2.09
C ALA A 28 4.57 -6.49 2.61
N SER A 29 5.84 -6.87 2.47
CA SER A 29 6.95 -5.98 2.79
C SER A 29 7.20 -5.09 1.60
N ILE A 30 7.58 -3.83 1.85
CA ILE A 30 7.95 -2.92 0.79
C ILE A 30 9.45 -3.00 0.60
N LYS A 31 9.89 -3.35 -0.61
CA LYS A 31 11.30 -3.47 -0.96
C LYS A 31 11.82 -2.22 -1.67
N ASP A 32 10.96 -1.24 -1.91
CA ASP A 32 11.34 0.02 -2.53
C ASP A 32 11.87 0.96 -1.44
N ASN A 33 13.18 0.92 -1.22
CA ASN A 33 13.80 1.70 -0.16
C ASN A 33 13.71 3.20 -0.40
N ASP A 34 13.74 3.63 -1.65
CA ASP A 34 13.59 5.05 -1.97
C ASP A 34 12.24 5.57 -1.51
N PHE A 35 11.20 4.78 -1.73
CA PHE A 35 9.86 5.13 -1.28
C PHE A 35 9.78 5.20 0.25
N LEU A 36 10.36 4.20 0.93
CA LEU A 36 10.35 4.18 2.40
C LEU A 36 11.10 5.37 2.97
N GLU A 37 12.22 5.75 2.38
CA GLU A 37 12.98 6.90 2.84
C GLU A 37 12.23 8.21 2.65
N LYS A 38 11.50 8.34 1.55
CA LYS A 38 10.67 9.51 1.33
C LYS A 38 9.58 9.64 2.39
N ILE A 39 9.01 8.52 2.81
CA ILE A 39 8.01 8.53 3.88
C ILE A 39 8.61 9.04 5.18
N VAL A 40 9.77 8.49 5.55
CA VAL A 40 10.43 8.86 6.81
C VAL A 40 10.80 10.34 6.79
N GLN A 41 11.18 10.87 5.64
CA GLN A 41 11.57 12.26 5.48
C GLN A 41 10.37 13.19 5.25
N GLY A 42 9.17 12.66 5.17
CA GLY A 42 7.98 13.47 4.94
C GLY A 42 7.88 14.03 3.53
N GLN A 43 8.49 13.37 2.56
CA GLN A 43 8.59 13.89 1.19
C GLN A 43 7.60 13.25 0.21
N THR A 44 6.65 12.47 0.69
CA THR A 44 5.63 11.91 -0.19
C THR A 44 4.55 12.95 -0.45
N ALA A 45 4.00 12.92 -1.66
CA ALA A 45 2.95 13.87 -2.04
C ALA A 45 1.68 13.68 -1.22
N VAL A 46 1.44 12.45 -0.76
CA VAL A 46 0.28 12.10 0.05
C VAL A 46 0.78 11.49 1.35
N ARG A 47 0.22 11.91 2.46
CA ARG A 47 0.60 11.35 3.75
C ARG A 47 0.15 9.88 3.83
N MET A 48 1.05 8.99 4.21
CA MET A 48 0.75 7.56 4.32
C MET A 48 -0.16 7.29 5.51
N ARG A 49 -1.33 6.74 5.23
CA ARG A 49 -2.32 6.36 6.24
C ARG A 49 -3.29 5.36 5.63
N GLY A 50 -4.15 4.79 6.43
CA GLY A 50 -5.18 3.88 5.93
C GLY A 50 -6.07 4.58 4.91
N GLY A 51 -6.41 3.88 3.85
CA GLY A 51 -7.25 4.40 2.78
C GLY A 51 -6.48 4.94 1.58
N VAL A 52 -5.19 5.27 1.76
CA VAL A 52 -4.37 5.73 0.63
C VAL A 52 -4.21 4.60 -0.38
N GLU A 53 -4.29 4.94 -1.66
CA GLU A 53 -4.15 3.96 -2.72
C GLU A 53 -2.76 4.04 -3.34
N LEU A 54 -2.19 2.89 -3.62
CA LEU A 54 -0.89 2.79 -4.27
C LEU A 54 -1.02 1.95 -5.54
N ASP A 55 -0.27 2.35 -6.56
CA ASP A 55 -0.08 1.50 -7.72
C ASP A 55 1.31 0.89 -7.57
N VAL A 56 1.40 -0.43 -7.50
CA VAL A 56 2.63 -1.11 -7.13
C VAL A 56 2.99 -2.23 -8.08
N GLU A 57 4.29 -2.54 -8.09
CA GLU A 57 4.78 -3.78 -8.71
C GLU A 57 4.90 -4.79 -7.59
N LEU A 58 4.11 -5.85 -7.66
CA LEU A 58 4.05 -6.86 -6.61
C LEU A 58 4.74 -8.15 -7.04
N GLU A 59 5.58 -8.68 -6.17
CA GLU A 59 6.18 -9.99 -6.34
C GLU A 59 5.47 -10.97 -5.42
N THR A 60 5.07 -12.11 -5.96
CA THR A 60 4.44 -13.16 -5.17
C THR A 60 5.34 -14.40 -5.24
N LYS A 61 5.71 -14.94 -4.08
CA LYS A 61 6.49 -16.16 -4.01
C LYS A 61 5.60 -17.30 -3.59
N GLU A 62 5.69 -18.42 -4.32
CA GLU A 62 4.88 -19.60 -4.06
C GLU A 62 5.77 -20.77 -3.74
N ARG A 63 5.24 -21.69 -2.99
CA ARG A 63 5.92 -22.95 -2.63
C ARG A 63 4.92 -24.09 -2.79
N LEU A 64 5.42 -25.22 -3.24
CA LEU A 64 4.59 -26.42 -3.32
C LEU A 64 4.53 -27.07 -1.94
N ILE A 65 3.36 -27.08 -1.31
CA ILE A 65 3.14 -27.63 0.01
C ILE A 65 2.04 -28.69 -0.10
N ASP A 66 2.37 -29.92 0.21
CA ASP A 66 1.43 -31.04 0.16
C ASP A 66 0.71 -31.12 -1.19
N GLY A 67 1.46 -30.91 -2.28
CA GLY A 67 0.91 -30.99 -3.62
C GLY A 67 0.12 -29.76 -4.08
N VAL A 68 0.06 -28.70 -3.28
CA VAL A 68 -0.68 -27.48 -3.61
C VAL A 68 0.26 -26.29 -3.65
N TRP A 69 0.20 -25.51 -4.72
CA TRP A 69 0.96 -24.26 -4.82
C TRP A 69 0.37 -23.24 -3.88
N THR A 70 1.17 -22.80 -2.92
CA THR A 70 0.72 -21.93 -1.84
C THR A 70 1.55 -20.65 -1.84
N ILE A 71 0.90 -19.50 -1.76
CA ILE A 71 1.59 -18.22 -1.67
C ILE A 71 2.18 -18.12 -0.26
N VAL A 72 3.50 -17.99 -0.17
CA VAL A 72 4.20 -17.91 1.12
C VAL A 72 4.73 -16.52 1.42
N GLU A 73 4.82 -15.66 0.40
CA GLU A 73 5.36 -14.32 0.59
C GLU A 73 4.89 -13.39 -0.51
N ARG A 74 4.62 -12.14 -0.16
CA ARG A 74 4.36 -11.08 -1.12
C ARG A 74 5.25 -9.90 -0.79
N ASN A 75 5.85 -9.29 -1.81
CA ASN A 75 6.70 -8.12 -1.66
C ASN A 75 6.31 -7.05 -2.66
N VAL A 76 6.24 -5.82 -2.19
CA VAL A 76 6.09 -4.67 -3.08
C VAL A 76 7.48 -4.29 -3.55
N LEU A 77 7.78 -4.53 -4.81
CA LEU A 77 9.09 -4.25 -5.37
C LEU A 77 9.27 -2.76 -5.66
N ARG A 78 8.20 -2.10 -6.06
CA ARG A 78 8.26 -0.67 -6.41
C ARG A 78 6.88 -0.05 -6.26
N VAL A 79 6.85 1.19 -5.75
CA VAL A 79 5.63 2.00 -5.69
C VAL A 79 5.68 2.94 -6.88
N VAL A 80 4.72 2.79 -7.78
CA VAL A 80 4.69 3.54 -9.04
C VAL A 80 3.92 4.84 -8.90
N ASP A 81 2.83 4.81 -8.15
CA ASP A 81 1.98 5.98 -7.98
C ASP A 81 1.26 5.95 -6.64
N ILE A 82 0.88 7.12 -6.15
CA ILE A 82 0.23 7.29 -4.85
C ILE A 82 -0.99 8.18 -5.06
N SER A 83 -2.14 7.77 -4.52
CA SER A 83 -3.36 8.55 -4.62
C SER A 83 -4.01 8.70 -3.24
N GLU A 84 -4.66 9.85 -3.03
CA GLU A 84 -5.36 10.09 -1.79
C GLU A 84 -6.55 9.15 -1.66
N PRO A 85 -7.01 8.91 -0.42
CA PRO A 85 -8.21 8.09 -0.22
C PRO A 85 -9.38 8.67 -0.99
N ALA A 86 -10.17 7.80 -1.61
CA ALA A 86 -11.30 8.23 -2.42
C ALA A 86 -12.28 9.10 -1.64
N GLY A 87 -12.50 8.76 -0.37
CA GLY A 87 -13.43 9.53 0.46
C GLY A 87 -12.99 10.95 0.72
N SER A 88 -11.67 11.20 0.75
CA SER A 88 -11.16 12.54 1.01
C SER A 88 -11.51 13.52 -0.08
N ARG A 89 -11.59 13.04 -1.30
CA ARG A 89 -11.91 13.89 -2.41
C ARG A 89 -13.34 14.40 -2.34
N GLN A 90 -14.25 13.54 -1.93
CA GLN A 90 -15.64 13.95 -1.76
C GLN A 90 -15.78 14.93 -0.63
N ASP A 91 -15.08 14.69 0.45
CA ASP A 91 -15.15 15.59 1.60
C ASP A 91 -14.70 16.99 1.23
N SER A 92 -13.70 17.09 0.40
CA SER A 92 -13.23 18.41 0.03
C SER A 92 -14.20 19.13 -0.89
N MET A 93 -15.11 18.43 -1.50
CA MET A 93 -16.10 19.07 -2.33
C MET A 93 -17.29 19.56 -1.53
N PHE A 94 -17.65 18.83 -0.52
CA PHE A 94 -18.80 19.16 0.26
C PHE A 94 -18.65 20.35 1.18
N PRO A 95 -17.54 20.53 1.79
CA PRO A 95 -17.44 21.62 2.74
C PRO A 95 -17.75 22.96 2.14
N SER A 96 -17.60 23.03 0.90
CA SER A 96 -17.91 24.27 0.28
C SER A 96 -19.38 24.50 0.29
N ASP A 97 -20.13 23.47 0.44
CA ASP A 97 -21.49 23.64 0.48
C ASP A 97 -21.91 23.92 1.79
N GLY A 98 -21.18 23.47 2.54
CA GLY A 98 -21.53 23.62 3.77
C GLY A 98 -22.02 24.80 4.03
N ASP A 99 -21.89 24.61 3.34
CA ASP A 99 -22.22 25.34 3.44
C ASP A 99 -22.54 25.64 3.84
#